data_b901cffa5d5e2a4564ee952ac91f111d
#
_entry.id   b901cffa5d5e2a4564ee952ac91f111d
#
_cell.length_a   1.000
_cell.length_b   1.000
_cell.length_c   1.000
_cell.angle_alpha   90.00
_cell.angle_beta   90.00
_cell.angle_gamma   90.00
#
_symmetry.space_group_name_H-M   'P 1'
#
loop_
_entity.id
_entity.type
_entity.pdbx_description
1 polymer ?
#
loop_
_entity_poly.entity_id
_entity_poly.type
_entity_poly.pdbx_seq_one_letter_code
_entity_poly.pdbx_strand_id
1 'polypeptide(L)'
;VYTFNIESSAQTTIQHYIIGDYKYVLVHETIDGYNGTIFAYGQTGSGKTYTITGGVESISMRGIIPRTLSYIFEETKKRTLYTWKIFISYLEIYNNDGYDLLSDTGAGGTQRRFELESLPRVKIRENRSRQLILTNLSIHEIDNFQEGMALLMLGDDNRVVAETPKNDASTRSHCLFMIQIQSQKIGEDLNS
;
A
#
# COMPACT_ATOMS: atom_id res chain seq x y z
N VAL A 1 4.69 -2.90 -16.13
CA VAL A 1 4.62 -2.74 -14.65
C VAL A 1 3.63 -1.65 -14.35
N TYR A 2 2.60 -1.97 -13.60
CA TYR A 2 1.52 -1.04 -13.25
C TYR A 2 1.45 -0.89 -11.74
N THR A 3 1.15 0.31 -11.27
CA THR A 3 1.19 0.63 -9.84
C THR A 3 -0.17 1.11 -9.38
N PHE A 4 -0.65 0.53 -8.29
CA PHE A 4 -1.84 0.95 -7.60
C PHE A 4 -1.45 1.58 -6.27
N ASN A 5 -1.75 2.86 -6.08
CA ASN A 5 -1.42 3.61 -4.89
C ASN A 5 -2.67 3.86 -4.07
N ILE A 6 -2.58 3.64 -2.76
CA ILE A 6 -3.66 3.92 -1.83
C ILE A 6 -3.17 4.88 -0.75
N GLU A 7 -3.71 6.07 -0.73
CA GLU A 7 -3.35 7.14 0.20
C GLU A 7 -4.55 7.51 1.09
N SER A 8 -4.30 7.87 2.35
CA SER A 8 -5.39 8.02 3.32
C SER A 8 -5.65 9.43 3.81
N SER A 9 -6.82 9.98 3.53
CA SER A 9 -7.42 11.12 4.23
C SER A 9 -8.91 11.41 3.90
N ALA A 10 -9.96 11.01 4.64
CA ALA A 10 -11.25 11.60 4.85
C ALA A 10 -12.55 11.07 5.20
N GLN A 11 -13.67 11.55 5.01
CA GLN A 11 -14.91 11.51 5.80
C GLN A 11 -15.81 10.29 5.60
N THR A 12 -16.53 9.90 6.66
CA THR A 12 -17.26 8.64 6.87
C THR A 12 -18.44 8.37 5.94
N THR A 13 -19.03 9.38 5.30
CA THR A 13 -20.25 9.24 4.49
C THR A 13 -19.99 8.62 3.09
N ILE A 14 -18.77 8.64 2.63
CA ILE A 14 -18.37 8.14 1.31
C ILE A 14 -18.10 6.62 1.33
N GLN A 15 -17.91 6.03 2.50
CA GLN A 15 -17.52 4.63 2.66
C GLN A 15 -18.45 3.61 1.97
N HIS A 16 -19.75 3.83 1.99
CA HIS A 16 -20.70 2.86 1.40
C HIS A 16 -20.80 2.95 -0.13
N TYR A 17 -20.60 4.13 -0.71
CA TYR A 17 -20.78 4.35 -2.14
C TYR A 17 -19.52 4.06 -2.98
N ILE A 18 -18.34 4.42 -2.48
CA ILE A 18 -17.07 4.20 -3.21
C ILE A 18 -16.56 2.76 -3.02
N ILE A 19 -16.87 2.12 -1.88
CA ILE A 19 -16.44 0.75 -1.59
C ILE A 19 -17.24 -0.30 -2.40
N GLY A 20 -18.45 0.02 -2.85
CA GLY A 20 -19.28 -0.93 -3.60
C GLY A 20 -18.70 -1.26 -4.98
N ASP A 21 -18.80 -0.34 -5.92
CA ASP A 21 -18.59 -0.63 -7.35
C ASP A 21 -17.32 0.02 -7.93
N TYR A 22 -16.99 1.25 -7.59
CA TYR A 22 -15.87 1.98 -8.22
C TYR A 22 -14.47 1.44 -7.92
N LYS A 23 -14.26 0.84 -6.74
CA LYS A 23 -12.97 0.21 -6.41
C LYS A 23 -12.67 -0.97 -7.34
N TYR A 24 -13.70 -1.76 -7.67
CA TYR A 24 -13.52 -2.91 -8.57
C TYR A 24 -13.18 -2.44 -9.98
N VAL A 25 -13.81 -1.36 -10.44
CA VAL A 25 -13.49 -0.76 -11.74
C VAL A 25 -12.03 -0.31 -11.76
N LEU A 26 -11.59 0.49 -10.77
CA LEU A 26 -10.21 1.00 -10.75
C LEU A 26 -9.16 -0.11 -10.60
N VAL A 27 -9.40 -1.10 -9.75
CA VAL A 27 -8.49 -2.24 -9.60
C VAL A 27 -8.49 -3.11 -10.85
N HIS A 28 -9.65 -3.31 -11.49
CA HIS A 28 -9.76 -4.03 -12.76
C HIS A 28 -8.96 -3.34 -13.87
N GLU A 29 -9.10 -2.03 -14.02
CA GLU A 29 -8.32 -1.22 -14.94
C GLU A 29 -6.81 -1.33 -14.67
N THR A 30 -6.43 -1.44 -13.38
CA THR A 30 -5.01 -1.62 -13.03
C THR A 30 -4.49 -3.00 -13.44
N ILE A 31 -5.30 -4.04 -13.33
CA ILE A 31 -4.96 -5.38 -13.83
C ILE A 31 -4.89 -5.39 -15.38
N ASP A 32 -5.67 -4.53 -16.03
CA ASP A 32 -5.66 -4.35 -17.50
C ASP A 32 -4.53 -3.44 -17.99
N GLY A 33 -3.78 -2.81 -17.07
CA GLY A 33 -2.57 -2.08 -17.42
C GLY A 33 -2.61 -0.58 -17.21
N TYR A 34 -3.55 -0.06 -16.46
CA TYR A 34 -3.62 1.37 -16.14
C TYR A 34 -3.14 1.62 -14.70
N ASN A 35 -2.48 2.74 -14.46
CA ASN A 35 -2.16 3.14 -13.10
C ASN A 35 -3.39 3.69 -12.38
N GLY A 36 -3.63 3.24 -11.15
CA GLY A 36 -4.71 3.69 -10.31
C GLY A 36 -4.22 4.29 -9.00
N THR A 37 -4.92 5.29 -8.50
CA THR A 37 -4.66 5.86 -7.18
C THR A 37 -5.98 6.09 -6.45
N ILE A 38 -6.06 5.60 -5.22
CA ILE A 38 -7.14 5.92 -4.28
C ILE A 38 -6.51 6.70 -3.13
N PHE A 39 -7.07 7.85 -2.81
CA PHE A 39 -6.66 8.58 -1.63
C PHE A 39 -7.85 8.96 -0.77
N ALA A 40 -7.64 8.95 0.53
CA ALA A 40 -8.63 9.33 1.51
C ALA A 40 -8.19 10.64 2.20
N TYR A 41 -8.99 11.74 2.24
CA TYR A 41 -8.65 13.08 2.77
C TYR A 41 -9.60 13.53 3.90
N GLY A 42 -9.14 14.18 4.97
CA GLY A 42 -9.92 14.75 6.08
C GLY A 42 -9.15 14.98 7.37
N GLN A 43 -9.78 15.62 8.32
CA GLN A 43 -9.19 15.93 9.61
C GLN A 43 -8.81 14.67 10.43
N THR A 44 -8.00 14.82 11.46
CA THR A 44 -7.72 13.75 12.43
C THR A 44 -9.03 13.25 13.05
N GLY A 45 -9.16 11.94 13.21
CA GLY A 45 -10.37 11.30 13.73
C GLY A 45 -11.51 11.13 12.71
N SER A 46 -11.34 11.55 11.44
CA SER A 46 -12.39 11.40 10.41
C SER A 46 -12.57 9.98 9.86
N GLY A 47 -11.81 9.00 10.34
CA GLY A 47 -11.94 7.60 9.93
C GLY A 47 -11.08 7.21 8.71
N LYS A 48 -10.07 8.00 8.36
CA LYS A 48 -9.14 7.72 7.23
C LYS A 48 -8.58 6.31 7.28
N THR A 49 -7.90 5.98 8.36
CA THR A 49 -7.28 4.67 8.58
C THR A 49 -8.32 3.56 8.56
N TYR A 50 -9.48 3.78 9.16
CA TYR A 50 -10.58 2.83 9.12
C TYR A 50 -11.10 2.59 7.69
N THR A 51 -11.13 3.62 6.85
CA THR A 51 -11.54 3.49 5.44
C THR A 51 -10.51 2.71 4.64
N ILE A 52 -9.23 2.98 4.83
CA ILE A 52 -8.14 2.43 4.01
C ILE A 52 -7.75 1.02 4.48
N THR A 53 -7.39 0.87 5.74
CA THR A 53 -6.98 -0.42 6.34
C THR A 53 -8.18 -1.17 6.92
N GLY A 54 -9.04 -0.44 7.64
CA GLY A 54 -10.19 -1.04 8.33
C GLY A 54 -9.80 -1.75 9.61
N GLY A 55 -10.72 -2.57 10.13
CA GLY A 55 -10.48 -3.47 11.24
C GLY A 55 -10.01 -4.83 10.75
N VAL A 56 -9.03 -5.40 11.43
CA VAL A 56 -8.49 -6.74 11.08
C VAL A 56 -9.35 -7.89 11.61
N GLU A 57 -10.22 -7.61 12.57
CA GLU A 57 -10.98 -8.62 13.35
C GLU A 57 -12.07 -9.34 12.53
N SER A 58 -12.68 -8.66 11.54
CA SER A 58 -13.72 -9.26 10.71
C SER A 58 -13.66 -8.82 9.25
N ILE A 59 -14.11 -9.71 8.34
CA ILE A 59 -14.17 -9.43 6.91
C ILE A 59 -15.03 -8.20 6.59
N SER A 60 -16.11 -7.99 7.34
CA SER A 60 -17.03 -6.86 7.16
C SER A 60 -16.39 -5.51 7.50
N MET A 61 -15.40 -5.51 8.40
CA MET A 61 -14.71 -4.30 8.85
C MET A 61 -13.43 -3.98 8.03
N ARG A 62 -13.06 -4.81 7.07
CA ARG A 62 -11.90 -4.59 6.21
C ARG A 62 -12.06 -3.34 5.37
N GLY A 63 -11.00 -2.53 5.31
CA GLY A 63 -10.91 -1.34 4.48
C GLY A 63 -10.63 -1.64 3.00
N ILE A 64 -10.21 -0.61 2.29
CA ILE A 64 -9.94 -0.66 0.84
C ILE A 64 -8.76 -1.58 0.54
N ILE A 65 -7.63 -1.47 1.26
CA ILE A 65 -6.42 -2.28 0.98
C ILE A 65 -6.72 -3.78 1.05
N PRO A 66 -7.25 -4.34 2.15
CA PRO A 66 -7.53 -5.76 2.22
C PRO A 66 -8.50 -6.26 1.15
N ARG A 67 -9.50 -5.45 0.80
CA ARG A 67 -10.46 -5.80 -0.25
C ARG A 67 -9.84 -5.77 -1.64
N THR A 68 -8.94 -4.82 -1.90
CA THR A 68 -8.18 -4.71 -3.14
C THR A 68 -7.26 -5.92 -3.31
N LEU A 69 -6.52 -6.29 -2.27
CA LEU A 69 -5.65 -7.48 -2.29
C LEU A 69 -6.46 -8.75 -2.58
N SER A 70 -7.60 -8.95 -1.90
CA SER A 70 -8.46 -10.12 -2.16
C SER A 70 -8.91 -10.15 -3.63
N TYR A 71 -9.38 -9.02 -4.14
CA TYR A 71 -9.87 -8.90 -5.51
C TYR A 71 -8.77 -9.15 -6.56
N ILE A 72 -7.57 -8.61 -6.34
CA ILE A 72 -6.44 -8.86 -7.26
C ILE A 72 -6.15 -10.35 -7.35
N PHE A 73 -6.02 -11.05 -6.23
CA PHE A 73 -5.76 -12.50 -6.24
C PHE A 73 -6.91 -13.33 -6.81
N GLU A 74 -8.16 -12.88 -6.66
CA GLU A 74 -9.32 -13.53 -7.29
C GLU A 74 -9.33 -13.34 -8.81
N GLU A 75 -9.08 -12.13 -9.28
CA GLU A 75 -9.09 -11.82 -10.71
C GLU A 75 -7.89 -12.39 -11.46
N THR A 76 -6.70 -12.35 -10.89
CA THR A 76 -5.50 -12.93 -11.52
C THR A 76 -5.63 -14.45 -11.71
N LYS A 77 -6.28 -15.15 -10.76
CA LYS A 77 -6.59 -16.60 -10.89
C LYS A 77 -7.53 -16.93 -12.05
N LYS A 78 -8.43 -16.01 -12.40
CA LYS A 78 -9.36 -16.21 -13.53
C LYS A 78 -8.69 -16.02 -14.89
N ARG A 79 -7.62 -15.23 -14.94
CA ARG A 79 -6.90 -14.85 -16.16
C ARG A 79 -5.77 -15.83 -16.47
N THR A 80 -6.10 -17.07 -16.77
CA THR A 80 -5.19 -18.23 -16.93
C THR A 80 -4.23 -18.14 -18.10
N LEU A 81 -4.40 -17.16 -19.00
CA LEU A 81 -3.48 -16.92 -20.14
C LEU A 81 -2.24 -16.09 -19.75
N TYR A 82 -2.16 -15.65 -18.50
CA TYR A 82 -1.08 -14.81 -18.00
C TYR A 82 -0.45 -15.43 -16.75
N THR A 83 0.84 -15.23 -16.60
CA THR A 83 1.55 -15.34 -15.33
C THR A 83 1.57 -13.96 -14.65
N TRP A 84 1.46 -13.94 -13.34
CA TRP A 84 1.32 -12.73 -12.56
C TRP A 84 2.37 -12.68 -11.44
N LYS A 85 2.93 -11.50 -11.23
CA LYS A 85 3.74 -11.18 -10.06
C LYS A 85 3.18 -9.93 -9.40
N ILE A 86 3.00 -10.01 -8.09
CA ILE A 86 2.43 -8.93 -7.30
C ILE A 86 3.46 -8.52 -6.26
N PHE A 87 3.70 -7.23 -6.15
CA PHE A 87 4.69 -6.67 -5.24
C PHE A 87 4.04 -5.59 -4.37
N ILE A 88 4.51 -5.47 -3.13
CA ILE A 88 4.08 -4.45 -2.17
C ILE A 88 5.28 -3.62 -1.73
N SER A 89 5.04 -2.32 -1.60
CA SER A 89 5.88 -1.37 -0.90
C SER A 89 5.02 -0.48 -0.02
N TYR A 90 5.52 -0.07 1.15
CA TYR A 90 4.79 0.79 2.06
C TYR A 90 5.68 1.92 2.57
N LEU A 91 5.33 3.14 2.19
CA LEU A 91 6.11 4.36 2.43
C LEU A 91 5.34 5.29 3.37
N GLU A 92 5.99 5.85 4.36
CA GLU A 92 5.50 7.02 5.09
C GLU A 92 6.32 8.25 4.73
N ILE A 93 5.62 9.35 4.43
CA ILE A 93 6.22 10.66 4.22
C ILE A 93 5.92 11.52 5.44
N TYR A 94 6.95 11.89 6.17
CA TYR A 94 6.86 12.74 7.35
C TYR A 94 7.90 13.85 7.27
N ASN A 95 7.48 15.10 7.47
CA ASN A 95 8.35 16.28 7.46
C ASN A 95 9.27 16.37 6.22
N ASN A 96 8.73 16.08 5.03
CA ASN A 96 9.41 16.02 3.72
C ASN A 96 10.42 14.87 3.54
N ASP A 97 10.60 13.99 4.53
CA ASP A 97 11.40 12.78 4.41
C ASP A 97 10.49 11.57 4.18
N GLY A 98 10.94 10.61 3.37
CA GLY A 98 10.28 9.33 3.17
C GLY A 98 10.92 8.24 4.02
N TYR A 99 10.11 7.34 4.59
CA TYR A 99 10.54 6.23 5.43
C TYR A 99 9.93 4.93 4.94
N ASP A 100 10.73 3.88 4.85
CA ASP A 100 10.29 2.56 4.44
C ASP A 100 9.69 1.80 5.62
N LEU A 101 8.37 1.60 5.60
CA LEU A 101 7.65 0.90 6.66
C LEU A 101 7.81 -0.63 6.63
N LEU A 102 8.32 -1.19 5.53
CA LEU A 102 8.49 -2.64 5.36
C LEU A 102 9.95 -3.09 5.44
N SER A 103 10.86 -2.17 5.68
CA SER A 103 12.28 -2.53 5.80
C SER A 103 12.50 -3.53 6.94
N ASP A 104 13.31 -4.53 6.68
CA ASP A 104 13.75 -5.46 7.72
C ASP A 104 14.72 -4.74 8.69
N THR A 105 14.15 -4.16 9.73
CA THR A 105 14.93 -3.48 10.78
C THR A 105 15.56 -4.46 11.77
N GLY A 106 15.55 -5.77 11.45
CA GLY A 106 16.10 -6.80 12.33
C GLY A 106 15.30 -6.96 13.62
N ALA A 107 14.04 -6.60 13.62
CA ALA A 107 13.11 -6.71 14.76
C ALA A 107 12.68 -8.16 15.03
N GLY A 108 13.62 -9.08 15.00
CA GLY A 108 13.52 -10.40 15.60
C GLY A 108 13.72 -10.30 17.10
N GLY A 109 12.67 -9.90 17.80
CA GLY A 109 12.62 -10.06 19.26
C GLY A 109 12.83 -8.80 20.09
N THR A 110 11.83 -8.55 20.95
CA THR A 110 11.72 -7.58 22.04
C THR A 110 11.43 -6.13 21.67
N GLN A 111 10.17 -5.74 21.94
CA GLN A 111 9.62 -4.39 22.15
C GLN A 111 10.65 -3.23 22.21
N ARG A 112 11.24 -2.85 21.10
CA ARG A 112 11.91 -1.56 21.01
C ARG A 112 10.93 -0.59 20.35
N ARG A 113 10.53 0.46 21.06
CA ARG A 113 9.92 1.64 20.45
C ARG A 113 10.96 2.25 19.51
N PHE A 114 10.76 2.07 18.21
CA PHE A 114 11.58 2.74 17.20
C PHE A 114 10.99 4.13 16.97
N GLU A 115 11.82 5.14 16.86
CA GLU A 115 11.41 6.41 16.29
C GLU A 115 11.33 6.24 14.76
N LEU A 116 10.40 6.92 14.10
CA LEU A 116 10.22 6.84 12.63
C LEU A 116 11.54 7.14 11.91
N GLU A 117 12.33 8.07 12.45
CA GLU A 117 13.64 8.45 11.94
C GLU A 117 14.70 7.34 12.01
N SER A 118 14.43 6.25 12.72
CA SER A 118 15.30 5.06 12.74
C SER A 118 15.08 4.14 11.55
N LEU A 119 13.94 4.27 10.84
CA LEU A 119 13.66 3.53 9.62
C LEU A 119 14.53 4.02 8.45
N PRO A 120 14.83 3.16 7.47
CA PRO A 120 15.58 3.55 6.29
C PRO A 120 14.88 4.69 5.54
N ARG A 121 15.64 5.73 5.27
CA ARG A 121 15.14 6.87 4.49
C ARG A 121 15.02 6.53 3.02
N VAL A 122 13.85 6.78 2.48
CA VAL A 122 13.55 6.69 1.06
C VAL A 122 13.89 8.03 0.39
N LYS A 123 14.73 7.97 -0.65
CA LYS A 123 15.09 9.17 -1.43
C LYS A 123 14.17 9.27 -2.64
N ILE A 124 13.49 10.40 -2.77
CA ILE A 124 12.65 10.73 -3.90
C ILE A 124 13.47 11.56 -4.87
N ARG A 125 13.62 11.10 -6.12
CA ARG A 125 14.37 11.79 -7.17
C ARG A 125 13.54 11.82 -8.44
N GLU A 126 13.66 12.89 -9.20
CA GLU A 126 13.11 12.98 -10.55
C GLU A 126 14.20 12.59 -11.56
N ASN A 127 13.87 11.69 -12.50
CA ASN A 127 14.77 11.35 -13.60
C ASN A 127 14.68 12.37 -14.73
N ARG A 128 15.54 12.20 -15.77
CA ARG A 128 15.56 13.08 -16.95
C ARG A 128 14.23 13.09 -17.72
N SER A 129 13.41 12.05 -17.58
CA SER A 129 12.09 11.91 -18.20
C SER A 129 10.96 12.42 -17.31
N ARG A 130 11.26 13.16 -16.24
CA ARG A 130 10.31 13.67 -15.23
C ARG A 130 9.52 12.59 -14.49
N GLN A 131 10.07 11.38 -14.41
CA GLN A 131 9.49 10.31 -13.62
C GLN A 131 10.10 10.33 -12.23
N LEU A 132 9.27 10.15 -11.21
CA LEU A 132 9.71 10.02 -9.83
C LEU A 132 10.31 8.61 -9.61
N ILE A 133 11.52 8.59 -9.07
CA ILE A 133 12.23 7.37 -8.68
C ILE A 133 12.35 7.37 -7.17
N LEU A 134 11.86 6.31 -6.55
CA LEU A 134 12.02 6.04 -5.14
C LEU A 134 13.23 5.09 -4.96
N THR A 135 14.27 5.57 -4.27
CA THR A 135 15.45 4.75 -3.97
C THR A 135 15.48 4.41 -2.48
N ASN A 136 15.95 3.21 -2.15
CA ASN A 136 15.94 2.63 -0.80
C ASN A 136 14.53 2.33 -0.25
N LEU A 137 13.55 2.13 -1.12
CA LEU A 137 12.25 1.60 -0.74
C LEU A 137 12.26 0.09 -1.01
N SER A 138 11.91 -0.70 -0.02
CA SER A 138 11.80 -2.16 -0.17
C SER A 138 10.61 -2.53 -1.06
N ILE A 139 10.77 -3.60 -1.81
CA ILE A 139 9.76 -4.15 -2.71
C ILE A 139 9.65 -5.64 -2.39
N HIS A 140 8.48 -6.06 -1.93
CA HIS A 140 8.22 -7.42 -1.48
C HIS A 140 7.29 -8.13 -2.46
N GLU A 141 7.77 -9.19 -3.10
CA GLU A 141 6.92 -10.08 -3.90
C GLU A 141 6.02 -10.89 -2.98
N ILE A 142 4.74 -11.03 -3.34
CA ILE A 142 3.75 -11.78 -2.57
C ILE A 142 3.02 -12.77 -3.48
N ASP A 143 2.82 -13.98 -2.97
CA ASP A 143 2.17 -15.08 -3.70
C ASP A 143 0.69 -15.26 -3.31
N ASN A 144 0.24 -14.65 -2.22
CA ASN A 144 -1.11 -14.82 -1.71
C ASN A 144 -1.58 -13.62 -0.87
N PHE A 145 -2.90 -13.61 -0.63
CA PHE A 145 -3.57 -12.58 0.19
C PHE A 145 -2.98 -12.46 1.60
N GLN A 146 -2.63 -13.59 2.24
CA GLN A 146 -2.14 -13.63 3.62
C GLN A 146 -0.80 -12.91 3.76
N GLU A 147 0.10 -13.10 2.81
CA GLU A 147 1.39 -12.39 2.77
C GLU A 147 1.19 -10.88 2.60
N GLY A 148 0.28 -10.47 1.72
CA GLY A 148 -0.07 -9.05 1.57
C GLY A 148 -0.65 -8.43 2.84
N MET A 149 -1.48 -9.18 3.57
CA MET A 149 -2.01 -8.75 4.86
C MET A 149 -0.93 -8.68 5.93
N ALA A 150 0.01 -9.63 5.95
CA ALA A 150 1.12 -9.61 6.90
C ALA A 150 2.01 -8.36 6.72
N LEU A 151 2.31 -7.99 5.47
CA LEU A 151 3.05 -6.76 5.16
C LEU A 151 2.27 -5.50 5.55
N LEU A 152 0.96 -5.46 5.31
CA LEU A 152 0.11 -4.35 5.75
C LEU A 152 0.17 -4.17 7.26
N MET A 153 0.01 -5.27 8.03
CA MET A 153 0.06 -5.24 9.48
C MET A 153 1.45 -4.81 9.99
N LEU A 154 2.52 -5.36 9.40
CA LEU A 154 3.90 -4.97 9.74
C LEU A 154 4.13 -3.46 9.55
N GLY A 155 3.69 -2.91 8.43
CA GLY A 155 3.85 -1.48 8.16
C GLY A 155 2.99 -0.61 9.08
N ASP A 156 1.77 -1.03 9.40
CA ASP A 156 0.91 -0.32 10.36
C ASP A 156 1.50 -0.39 11.79
N ASP A 157 2.09 -1.51 12.21
CA ASP A 157 2.77 -1.64 13.49
C ASP A 157 4.00 -0.70 13.54
N ASN A 158 4.82 -0.66 12.50
CA ASN A 158 5.97 0.24 12.43
C ASN A 158 5.54 1.70 12.47
N ARG A 159 4.42 2.05 11.87
CA ARG A 159 3.84 3.40 11.92
C ARG A 159 3.38 3.79 13.32
N VAL A 160 2.62 2.91 14.00
CA VAL A 160 2.09 3.17 15.37
C VAL A 160 3.20 3.32 16.39
N VAL A 161 4.28 2.54 16.25
CA VAL A 161 5.45 2.63 17.16
C VAL A 161 6.16 3.97 17.01
N ALA A 162 6.13 4.59 15.84
CA ALA A 162 6.73 5.89 15.55
C ALA A 162 5.89 7.08 16.06
N GLU A 163 4.59 6.89 16.35
CA GLU A 163 3.72 7.91 16.94
C GLU A 163 4.00 8.06 18.43
N THR A 164 4.92 8.97 18.80
CA THR A 164 5.16 9.28 20.21
C THR A 164 4.12 10.27 20.75
N PRO A 165 3.77 10.23 22.08
CA PRO A 165 2.78 11.14 22.68
C PRO A 165 3.15 12.64 22.60
N LYS A 166 4.37 12.99 22.24
CA LYS A 166 4.86 14.37 22.09
C LYS A 166 4.73 14.94 20.68
N ASN A 167 4.54 14.10 19.68
CA ASN A 167 4.40 14.54 18.29
C ASN A 167 3.10 13.99 17.75
N ASP A 168 2.16 14.87 17.43
CA ASP A 168 0.95 14.58 16.64
C ASP A 168 1.37 14.23 15.19
N ALA A 169 2.21 13.19 15.06
CA ALA A 169 2.79 12.75 13.77
C ALA A 169 1.67 12.34 12.80
N SER A 170 0.58 11.77 13.32
CA SER A 170 -0.60 11.36 12.54
C SER A 170 -1.24 12.51 11.75
N THR A 171 -1.04 13.77 12.17
CA THR A 171 -1.58 14.95 11.47
C THR A 171 -0.67 15.49 10.38
N ARG A 172 0.60 15.04 10.33
CA ARG A 172 1.65 15.59 9.46
C ARG A 172 2.26 14.56 8.54
N SER A 173 1.81 13.31 8.60
CA SER A 173 2.33 12.24 7.77
C SER A 173 1.34 11.80 6.70
N HIS A 174 1.88 11.29 5.59
CA HIS A 174 1.15 10.66 4.50
C HIS A 174 1.67 9.25 4.31
N CYS A 175 0.80 8.25 4.34
CA CYS A 175 1.15 6.86 4.12
C CYS A 175 0.74 6.42 2.72
N LEU A 176 1.65 5.79 2.01
CA LEU A 176 1.49 5.31 0.64
C LEU A 176 1.68 3.79 0.60
N PHE A 177 0.58 3.04 0.51
CA PHE A 177 0.62 1.61 0.27
C PHE A 177 0.54 1.35 -1.24
N MET A 178 1.59 0.80 -1.80
CA MET A 178 1.75 0.60 -3.25
C MET A 178 1.65 -0.89 -3.58
N ILE A 179 0.81 -1.22 -4.56
CA ILE A 179 0.70 -2.56 -5.12
C ILE A 179 1.14 -2.48 -6.58
N GLN A 180 2.21 -3.19 -6.93
CA GLN A 180 2.67 -3.32 -8.30
C GLN A 180 2.25 -4.67 -8.86
N ILE A 181 1.65 -4.66 -10.05
CA ILE A 181 1.20 -5.86 -10.74
C ILE A 181 1.99 -5.99 -12.04
N GLN A 182 2.63 -7.13 -12.21
CA GLN A 182 3.31 -7.49 -13.45
C GLN A 182 2.60 -8.68 -14.08
N SER A 183 2.32 -8.61 -15.36
CA SER A 183 1.72 -9.70 -16.13
C SER A 183 2.60 -10.08 -17.31
N GLN A 184 2.68 -11.35 -17.61
CA GLN A 184 3.31 -11.86 -18.81
C GLN A 184 2.37 -12.89 -19.46
N LYS A 185 2.08 -12.72 -20.73
CA LYS A 185 1.25 -13.68 -21.48
C LYS A 185 2.03 -14.97 -21.72
N ILE A 186 1.39 -16.10 -21.45
CA ILE A 186 2.02 -17.41 -21.61
C ILE A 186 2.25 -17.68 -23.10
N GLY A 187 3.48 -18.00 -23.47
CA GLY A 187 3.86 -18.30 -24.85
C GLY A 187 4.31 -17.10 -25.70
N GLU A 188 4.35 -15.88 -25.14
CA GLU A 188 5.03 -14.74 -25.78
C GLU A 188 6.45 -14.60 -25.20
N ASP A 189 7.47 -14.90 -26.02
CA ASP A 189 8.87 -14.66 -25.65
C ASP A 189 9.15 -13.15 -25.61
N LEU A 190 9.96 -12.73 -24.59
CA LEU A 190 10.37 -11.34 -24.35
C LEU A 190 11.29 -10.75 -25.47
N ASN A 191 11.41 -11.42 -26.62
CA ASN A 191 12.34 -11.06 -27.72
C ASN A 191 11.65 -10.79 -29.06
N SER A 192 10.45 -10.26 -29.05
CA SER A 192 9.79 -9.78 -30.28
C SER A 192 9.53 -8.29 -30.23
#